data_3db0eedf318ce155d8768ce3d59c8d4d
#
_entry.id   3db0eedf318ce155d8768ce3d59c8d4d
#
_cell.length_a   1.000
_cell.length_b   1.000
_cell.length_c   1.000
_cell.angle_alpha   90.00
_cell.angle_beta   90.00
_cell.angle_gamma   90.00
#
_symmetry.space_group_name_H-M   'P 1'
#
loop_
_entity.id
_entity.type
_entity.pdbx_description
1 polymer ?
#
loop_
_entity_poly.entity_id
_entity_poly.type
_entity_poly.pdbx_seq_one_letter_code
_entity_poly.pdbx_strand_id
1 'polypeptide(L)'
;RIGSKDNRIKEFTDRGIPFQNIPSDIVEEYGRMDVEITRDLFHSHMSDFKLPKNKDLLMTAKMMNEFLIVLSDMERNGININLEDLSKVEKEYRAEFAYLKQKIDKIVYKQMGDTRINLSSPEQLSWLIYSKKPKDKKHWAKIFNVGIDKSTGKSKRRPNFSRVQFRNLVSENSEAIYKTTAEQCYSCKGKGVIKKIKKDGSPYKNYTKCDVCEGDGYTYSSMGRVAGFQQRPRSVYDIAEAGFRTDRITLNKIAGEAEGEFKQFIDAIVRHNAVDTYLNTFVEGLKNFTNEKGFLHPK
;
A
#
# COMPACT_ATOMS: atom_id res chain seq x y z
N ARG A 1 -19.43 -24.16 -27.77
CA ARG A 1 -18.61 -24.38 -26.57
C ARG A 1 -17.16 -24.37 -27.04
N ILE A 2 -16.41 -23.33 -26.70
CA ILE A 2 -14.95 -23.29 -26.85
C ILE A 2 -14.39 -24.32 -25.86
N GLY A 3 -13.52 -25.22 -26.32
CA GLY A 3 -13.03 -26.37 -25.56
C GLY A 3 -12.45 -26.01 -24.21
N SER A 4 -12.39 -26.99 -23.29
CA SER A 4 -11.76 -26.83 -21.98
C SER A 4 -10.23 -26.71 -22.14
N LYS A 5 -9.62 -25.79 -21.44
CA LYS A 5 -8.17 -25.61 -21.43
C LYS A 5 -7.47 -26.89 -20.95
N ASP A 6 -6.51 -27.39 -21.71
CA ASP A 6 -5.67 -28.50 -21.31
C ASP A 6 -4.71 -28.05 -20.19
N ASN A 7 -4.75 -28.70 -19.05
CA ASN A 7 -3.95 -28.37 -17.88
C ASN A 7 -2.68 -29.22 -17.73
N ARG A 8 -2.43 -30.19 -18.63
CA ARG A 8 -1.29 -31.11 -18.52
C ARG A 8 0.06 -30.40 -18.48
N ILE A 9 0.26 -29.39 -19.33
CA ILE A 9 1.50 -28.59 -19.30
C ILE A 9 1.66 -27.91 -17.95
N LYS A 10 0.57 -27.38 -17.40
CA LYS A 10 0.59 -26.72 -16.09
C LYS A 10 0.99 -27.68 -14.97
N GLU A 11 0.56 -28.92 -15.02
CA GLU A 11 0.96 -29.95 -14.04
C GLU A 11 2.46 -30.23 -14.04
N PHE A 12 3.12 -30.19 -15.21
CA PHE A 12 4.57 -30.32 -15.31
C PHE A 12 5.30 -29.07 -14.77
N THR A 13 4.84 -27.88 -15.14
CA THR A 13 5.45 -26.62 -14.67
C THR A 13 5.26 -26.40 -13.18
N ASP A 14 4.11 -26.79 -12.61
CA ASP A 14 3.84 -26.73 -11.16
C ASP A 14 4.76 -27.69 -10.36
N ARG A 15 5.25 -28.74 -10.99
CA ARG A 15 6.28 -29.65 -10.43
C ARG A 15 7.71 -29.14 -10.63
N GLY A 16 7.89 -27.94 -11.20
CA GLY A 16 9.19 -27.33 -11.47
C GLY A 16 9.94 -27.94 -12.67
N ILE A 17 9.25 -28.69 -13.54
CA ILE A 17 9.85 -29.25 -14.75
C ILE A 17 9.94 -28.14 -15.80
N PRO A 18 11.14 -27.82 -16.33
CA PRO A 18 11.32 -26.85 -17.38
C PRO A 18 10.53 -27.25 -18.63
N PHE A 19 9.98 -26.27 -19.36
CA PHE A 19 9.13 -26.50 -20.54
C PHE A 19 9.80 -27.41 -21.60
N GLN A 20 11.09 -27.26 -21.83
CA GLN A 20 11.89 -28.05 -22.72
C GLN A 20 12.00 -29.53 -22.36
N ASN A 21 11.68 -29.90 -21.13
CA ASN A 21 11.75 -31.29 -20.64
C ASN A 21 10.35 -31.93 -20.56
N ILE A 22 9.31 -31.25 -21.03
CA ILE A 22 7.96 -31.82 -21.13
C ILE A 22 7.94 -32.73 -22.39
N PRO A 23 7.29 -33.92 -22.33
CA PRO A 23 7.17 -34.81 -23.48
C PRO A 23 6.62 -34.08 -24.70
N SER A 24 7.27 -34.27 -25.86
CA SER A 24 6.99 -33.54 -27.11
C SER A 24 5.57 -33.74 -27.60
N ASP A 25 5.01 -34.94 -27.43
CA ASP A 25 3.63 -35.26 -27.80
C ASP A 25 2.61 -34.42 -27.04
N ILE A 26 2.84 -34.17 -25.75
CA ILE A 26 1.99 -33.30 -24.92
C ILE A 26 2.11 -31.85 -25.40
N VAL A 27 3.32 -31.36 -25.66
CA VAL A 27 3.57 -30.00 -26.15
C VAL A 27 2.95 -29.78 -27.52
N GLU A 28 3.08 -30.77 -28.43
CA GLU A 28 2.52 -30.72 -29.77
C GLU A 28 0.97 -30.69 -29.73
N GLU A 29 0.36 -31.56 -28.93
CA GLU A 29 -1.10 -31.59 -28.79
C GLU A 29 -1.62 -30.28 -28.20
N TYR A 30 -0.94 -29.75 -27.18
CA TYR A 30 -1.27 -28.45 -26.59
C TYR A 30 -1.16 -27.33 -27.63
N GLY A 31 -0.05 -27.25 -28.36
CA GLY A 31 0.16 -26.25 -29.40
C GLY A 31 -0.87 -26.31 -30.50
N ARG A 32 -1.21 -27.53 -30.99
CA ARG A 32 -2.26 -27.74 -31.98
C ARG A 32 -3.62 -27.24 -31.49
N MET A 33 -3.98 -27.56 -30.23
CA MET A 33 -5.21 -27.14 -29.62
C MET A 33 -5.29 -25.61 -29.47
N ASP A 34 -4.20 -24.95 -29.06
CA ASP A 34 -4.13 -23.48 -28.94
C ASP A 34 -4.37 -22.79 -30.30
N VAL A 35 -3.79 -23.34 -31.38
CA VAL A 35 -3.98 -22.81 -32.75
C VAL A 35 -5.44 -23.02 -33.21
N GLU A 36 -6.03 -24.20 -32.97
CA GLU A 36 -7.43 -24.47 -33.31
C GLU A 36 -8.40 -23.56 -32.57
N ILE A 37 -8.21 -23.39 -31.26
CA ILE A 37 -9.05 -22.49 -30.43
C ILE A 37 -8.92 -21.03 -30.91
N THR A 38 -7.69 -20.58 -31.18
CA THR A 38 -7.44 -19.24 -31.71
C THR A 38 -8.12 -18.99 -33.04
N ARG A 39 -8.07 -19.95 -33.95
CA ARG A 39 -8.77 -19.90 -35.25
C ARG A 39 -10.30 -19.82 -35.05
N ASP A 40 -10.84 -20.65 -34.18
CA ASP A 40 -12.28 -20.70 -33.94
C ASP A 40 -12.78 -19.42 -33.26
N LEU A 41 -11.98 -18.87 -32.35
CA LEU A 41 -12.23 -17.57 -31.73
C LEU A 41 -12.25 -16.44 -32.79
N PHE A 42 -11.26 -16.44 -33.70
CA PHE A 42 -11.21 -15.47 -34.79
C PHE A 42 -12.46 -15.55 -35.66
N HIS A 43 -12.88 -16.75 -36.09
CA HIS A 43 -14.08 -16.92 -36.90
C HIS A 43 -15.36 -16.50 -36.15
N SER A 44 -15.46 -16.78 -34.84
CA SER A 44 -16.55 -16.33 -34.01
C SER A 44 -16.62 -14.80 -33.95
N HIS A 45 -15.50 -14.14 -33.65
CA HIS A 45 -15.45 -12.67 -33.60
C HIS A 45 -15.73 -12.03 -34.96
N MET A 46 -15.22 -12.62 -36.06
CA MET A 46 -15.51 -12.11 -37.40
C MET A 46 -17.01 -12.25 -37.77
N SER A 47 -17.68 -13.29 -37.27
CA SER A 47 -19.13 -13.42 -37.40
C SER A 47 -19.89 -12.38 -36.59
N ASP A 48 -19.44 -12.12 -35.36
CA ASP A 48 -20.03 -11.09 -34.50
C ASP A 48 -19.87 -9.68 -35.08
N PHE A 49 -18.73 -9.36 -35.68
CA PHE A 49 -18.48 -8.07 -36.33
C PHE A 49 -19.35 -7.82 -37.56
N LYS A 50 -19.87 -8.87 -38.21
CA LYS A 50 -20.81 -8.74 -39.32
C LYS A 50 -22.22 -8.31 -38.87
N LEU A 51 -22.53 -8.41 -37.59
CA LEU A 51 -23.83 -7.97 -37.08
C LEU A 51 -23.95 -6.45 -37.16
N PRO A 52 -25.10 -5.89 -37.63
CA PRO A 52 -25.29 -4.44 -37.79
C PRO A 52 -24.99 -3.64 -36.54
N LYS A 53 -25.34 -4.17 -35.35
CA LYS A 53 -25.10 -3.56 -34.04
C LYS A 53 -23.61 -3.44 -33.65
N ASN A 54 -22.72 -4.21 -34.33
CA ASN A 54 -21.30 -4.30 -34.01
C ASN A 54 -20.42 -3.68 -35.09
N LYS A 55 -20.97 -2.95 -36.06
CA LYS A 55 -20.21 -2.35 -37.17
C LYS A 55 -19.05 -1.48 -36.71
N ASP A 56 -19.26 -0.70 -35.68
CA ASP A 56 -18.22 0.21 -35.14
C ASP A 56 -17.11 -0.56 -34.40
N LEU A 57 -17.40 -1.76 -33.86
CA LEU A 57 -16.41 -2.60 -33.19
C LEU A 57 -15.38 -3.15 -34.19
N LEU A 58 -15.76 -3.47 -35.42
CA LEU A 58 -14.81 -3.93 -36.46
C LEU A 58 -13.80 -2.82 -36.79
N MET A 59 -14.28 -1.57 -36.90
CA MET A 59 -13.40 -0.44 -37.15
C MET A 59 -12.43 -0.20 -35.98
N THR A 60 -12.94 -0.27 -34.75
CA THR A 60 -12.12 -0.18 -33.53
C THR A 60 -11.08 -1.30 -33.49
N ALA A 61 -11.46 -2.56 -33.78
CA ALA A 61 -10.53 -3.69 -33.77
C ALA A 61 -9.41 -3.51 -34.83
N LYS A 62 -9.74 -3.03 -36.03
CA LYS A 62 -8.74 -2.72 -37.05
C LYS A 62 -7.75 -1.64 -36.58
N MET A 63 -8.28 -0.53 -36.07
CA MET A 63 -7.47 0.56 -35.55
C MET A 63 -6.55 0.09 -34.41
N MET A 64 -7.05 -0.73 -33.49
CA MET A 64 -6.25 -1.29 -32.40
C MET A 64 -5.14 -2.23 -32.89
N ASN A 65 -5.39 -3.03 -33.94
CA ASN A 65 -4.36 -3.88 -34.54
C ASN A 65 -3.25 -3.05 -35.22
N GLU A 66 -3.61 -1.98 -35.92
CA GLU A 66 -2.62 -1.05 -36.51
C GLU A 66 -1.82 -0.34 -35.40
N PHE A 67 -2.49 0.03 -34.31
CA PHE A 67 -1.83 0.65 -33.15
C PHE A 67 -0.83 -0.29 -32.45
N LEU A 68 -1.06 -1.62 -32.45
CA LEU A 68 -0.10 -2.59 -31.92
C LEU A 68 1.25 -2.54 -32.65
N ILE A 69 1.26 -2.29 -33.95
CA ILE A 69 2.51 -2.13 -34.73
C ILE A 69 3.27 -0.90 -34.22
N VAL A 70 2.57 0.21 -34.03
CA VAL A 70 3.17 1.45 -33.51
C VAL A 70 3.73 1.22 -32.10
N LEU A 71 2.98 0.54 -31.24
CA LEU A 71 3.45 0.20 -29.88
C LEU A 71 4.71 -0.68 -29.93
N SER A 72 4.74 -1.70 -30.80
CA SER A 72 5.91 -2.56 -30.97
C SER A 72 7.14 -1.76 -31.43
N ASP A 73 6.96 -0.80 -32.32
CA ASP A 73 8.04 0.08 -32.76
C ASP A 73 8.51 1.01 -31.64
N MET A 74 7.59 1.54 -30.83
CA MET A 74 7.93 2.36 -29.67
C MET A 74 8.70 1.54 -28.61
N GLU A 75 8.28 0.31 -28.33
CA GLU A 75 8.97 -0.60 -27.42
C GLU A 75 10.38 -0.94 -27.92
N ARG A 76 10.52 -1.21 -29.22
CA ARG A 76 11.81 -1.51 -29.84
C ARG A 76 12.76 -0.31 -29.83
N ASN A 77 12.26 0.89 -30.14
CA ASN A 77 13.06 2.12 -30.15
C ASN A 77 13.47 2.54 -28.74
N GLY A 78 12.58 2.34 -27.75
CA GLY A 78 12.79 2.76 -26.37
C GLY A 78 12.73 4.26 -26.18
N ILE A 79 12.92 4.70 -24.94
CA ILE A 79 12.95 6.11 -24.52
C ILE A 79 14.35 6.42 -23.99
N ASN A 80 14.99 7.45 -24.49
CA ASN A 80 16.28 7.89 -23.99
C ASN A 80 16.13 8.59 -22.64
N ILE A 81 16.88 8.16 -21.65
CA ILE A 81 16.93 8.70 -20.31
C ILE A 81 18.29 9.35 -20.07
N ASN A 82 18.32 10.65 -19.79
CA ASN A 82 19.52 11.34 -19.37
C ASN A 82 19.86 10.97 -17.91
N LEU A 83 20.81 10.05 -17.72
CA LEU A 83 21.19 9.55 -16.41
C LEU A 83 21.87 10.61 -15.52
N GLU A 84 22.54 11.60 -16.13
CA GLU A 84 23.16 12.70 -15.37
C GLU A 84 22.10 13.61 -14.76
N ASP A 85 21.09 14.01 -15.53
CA ASP A 85 19.99 14.83 -15.04
C ASP A 85 19.10 14.04 -14.05
N LEU A 86 18.87 12.75 -14.32
CA LEU A 86 18.20 11.88 -13.36
C LEU A 86 18.93 11.84 -12.00
N SER A 87 20.26 11.79 -12.02
CA SER A 87 21.08 11.80 -10.80
C SER A 87 21.04 13.14 -10.05
N LYS A 88 20.91 14.27 -10.76
CA LYS A 88 20.71 15.60 -10.15
C LYS A 88 19.34 15.66 -9.47
N VAL A 89 18.29 15.29 -10.19
CA VAL A 89 16.92 15.24 -9.65
C VAL A 89 16.82 14.31 -8.43
N GLU A 90 17.48 13.15 -8.47
CA GLU A 90 17.51 12.26 -7.31
C GLU A 90 18.14 12.93 -6.09
N LYS A 91 19.26 13.63 -6.24
CA LYS A 91 19.91 14.33 -5.13
C LYS A 91 19.00 15.40 -4.52
N GLU A 92 18.32 16.16 -5.36
CA GLU A 92 17.36 17.17 -4.92
C GLU A 92 16.21 16.54 -4.13
N TYR A 93 15.59 15.47 -4.65
CA TYR A 93 14.50 14.77 -3.96
C TYR A 93 14.95 14.08 -2.68
N ARG A 94 16.17 13.51 -2.62
CA ARG A 94 16.71 12.95 -1.37
C ARG A 94 16.94 14.02 -0.31
N ALA A 95 17.41 15.19 -0.71
CA ALA A 95 17.56 16.33 0.21
C ALA A 95 16.21 16.83 0.71
N GLU A 96 15.22 16.98 -0.19
CA GLU A 96 13.85 17.35 0.17
C GLU A 96 13.21 16.32 1.12
N PHE A 97 13.36 15.03 0.81
CA PHE A 97 12.86 13.94 1.63
C PHE A 97 13.41 14.00 3.06
N ALA A 98 14.73 14.18 3.19
CA ALA A 98 15.37 14.30 4.50
C ALA A 98 14.88 15.53 5.29
N TYR A 99 14.74 16.67 4.62
CA TYR A 99 14.18 17.89 5.22
C TYR A 99 12.74 17.69 5.70
N LEU A 100 11.87 17.13 4.84
CA LEU A 100 10.47 16.86 5.18
C LEU A 100 10.38 15.88 6.35
N LYS A 101 11.20 14.84 6.35
CA LYS A 101 11.26 13.87 7.45
C LYS A 101 11.60 14.54 8.77
N GLN A 102 12.65 15.36 8.81
CA GLN A 102 13.02 16.09 10.04
C GLN A 102 11.90 17.02 10.51
N LYS A 103 11.23 17.72 9.58
CA LYS A 103 10.10 18.59 9.90
C LYS A 103 8.94 17.80 10.50
N ILE A 104 8.59 16.67 9.89
CA ILE A 104 7.54 15.78 10.37
C ILE A 104 7.89 15.22 11.74
N ASP A 105 9.11 14.70 11.93
CA ASP A 105 9.55 14.11 13.19
C ASP A 105 9.48 15.11 14.35
N LYS A 106 9.85 16.38 14.13
CA LYS A 106 9.72 17.45 15.14
C LYS A 106 8.27 17.69 15.53
N ILE A 107 7.35 17.74 14.55
CA ILE A 107 5.92 17.97 14.82
C ILE A 107 5.33 16.74 15.52
N VAL A 108 5.67 15.54 15.07
CA VAL A 108 5.20 14.29 15.69
C VAL A 108 5.66 14.22 17.15
N TYR A 109 6.92 14.46 17.42
CA TYR A 109 7.43 14.50 18.81
C TYR A 109 6.68 15.50 19.70
N LYS A 110 6.45 16.71 19.19
CA LYS A 110 5.68 17.72 19.92
C LYS A 110 4.24 17.26 20.22
N GLN A 111 3.61 16.56 19.29
CA GLN A 111 2.21 16.13 19.41
C GLN A 111 2.03 14.82 20.17
N MET A 112 2.97 13.88 20.06
CA MET A 112 2.84 12.52 20.61
C MET A 112 3.74 12.26 21.83
N GLY A 113 4.76 13.12 22.07
CA GLY A 113 5.83 12.82 23.02
C GLY A 113 6.74 11.73 22.44
N ASP A 114 7.22 10.85 23.31
CA ASP A 114 8.13 9.75 22.91
C ASP A 114 7.41 8.55 22.28
N THR A 115 6.08 8.60 22.10
CA THR A 115 5.34 7.54 21.43
C THR A 115 5.86 7.40 19.99
N ARG A 116 6.45 6.24 19.69
CA ARG A 116 6.88 5.92 18.33
C ARG A 116 5.67 5.68 17.43
N ILE A 117 5.61 6.41 16.32
CA ILE A 117 4.54 6.30 15.32
C ILE A 117 5.14 5.95 13.97
N ASN A 118 4.61 4.92 13.36
CA ASN A 118 4.86 4.60 11.97
C ASN A 118 3.84 5.36 11.10
N LEU A 119 4.29 6.43 10.46
CA LEU A 119 3.47 7.27 9.58
C LEU A 119 3.05 6.57 8.27
N SER A 120 3.73 5.48 7.90
CA SER A 120 3.32 4.62 6.79
C SER A 120 2.14 3.70 7.16
N SER A 121 1.82 3.58 8.46
CA SER A 121 0.62 2.87 8.91
C SER A 121 -0.58 3.81 8.93
N PRO A 122 -1.63 3.56 8.11
CA PRO A 122 -2.84 4.38 8.11
C PRO A 122 -3.51 4.46 9.49
N GLU A 123 -3.44 3.39 10.25
CA GLU A 123 -3.96 3.32 11.61
C GLU A 123 -3.21 4.30 12.54
N GLN A 124 -1.88 4.22 12.57
CA GLN A 124 -1.07 5.05 13.47
C GLN A 124 -1.08 6.52 13.04
N LEU A 125 -1.12 6.80 11.73
CA LEU A 125 -1.33 8.16 11.23
C LEU A 125 -2.69 8.71 11.68
N SER A 126 -3.73 7.88 11.71
CA SER A 126 -5.04 8.29 12.23
C SER A 126 -5.01 8.65 13.71
N TRP A 127 -4.17 8.00 14.52
CA TRP A 127 -3.98 8.35 15.93
C TRP A 127 -3.43 9.76 16.10
N LEU A 128 -2.45 10.13 15.29
CA LEU A 128 -1.88 11.47 15.31
C LEU A 128 -2.89 12.56 14.89
N ILE A 129 -3.71 12.28 13.87
CA ILE A 129 -4.68 13.24 13.34
C ILE A 129 -5.89 13.39 14.28
N TYR A 130 -6.49 12.27 14.68
CA TYR A 130 -7.77 12.27 15.40
C TYR A 130 -7.62 12.08 16.91
N SER A 131 -6.42 11.75 17.40
CA SER A 131 -6.11 11.55 18.83
C SER A 131 -6.92 10.43 19.49
N LYS A 132 -7.42 9.53 18.71
CA LYS A 132 -8.31 8.44 19.11
C LYS A 132 -8.02 7.16 18.36
N LYS A 133 -8.27 6.02 19.01
CA LYS A 133 -8.28 4.70 18.39
C LYS A 133 -9.54 3.93 18.78
N PRO A 134 -10.03 2.97 17.99
CA PRO A 134 -11.12 2.09 18.36
C PRO A 134 -10.78 1.28 19.63
N LYS A 135 -11.72 1.15 20.55
CA LYS A 135 -11.60 0.24 21.70
C LYS A 135 -11.56 -1.22 21.27
N ASP A 136 -12.42 -1.58 20.32
CA ASP A 136 -12.46 -2.90 19.65
C ASP A 136 -12.66 -2.70 18.14
N LYS A 137 -11.69 -3.15 17.35
CA LYS A 137 -11.69 -2.98 15.89
C LYS A 137 -12.84 -3.75 15.21
N LYS A 138 -13.18 -4.94 15.71
CA LYS A 138 -14.25 -5.76 15.12
C LYS A 138 -15.63 -5.13 15.37
N HIS A 139 -15.86 -4.70 16.60
CA HIS A 139 -17.08 -4.00 16.99
C HIS A 139 -17.23 -2.66 16.24
N TRP A 140 -16.15 -1.88 16.15
CA TRP A 140 -16.06 -0.66 15.37
C TRP A 140 -16.43 -0.86 13.90
N ALA A 141 -15.82 -1.84 13.25
CA ALA A 141 -16.11 -2.15 11.85
C ALA A 141 -17.57 -2.58 11.65
N LYS A 142 -18.18 -3.28 12.61
CA LYS A 142 -19.58 -3.70 12.59
C LYS A 142 -20.54 -2.51 12.73
N ILE A 143 -20.33 -1.63 13.71
CA ILE A 143 -21.18 -0.44 13.95
C ILE A 143 -21.25 0.43 12.70
N PHE A 144 -20.09 0.75 12.12
CA PHE A 144 -20.00 1.66 10.98
C PHE A 144 -20.14 0.94 9.62
N ASN A 145 -20.37 -0.36 9.64
CA ASN A 145 -20.48 -1.23 8.45
C ASN A 145 -19.34 -1.00 7.45
N VAL A 146 -18.10 -1.04 7.97
CA VAL A 146 -16.87 -0.84 7.18
C VAL A 146 -16.40 -2.16 6.59
N GLY A 147 -15.79 -2.11 5.42
CA GLY A 147 -15.18 -3.27 4.76
C GLY A 147 -15.79 -3.56 3.40
N ILE A 148 -15.37 -4.69 2.83
CA ILE A 148 -15.81 -5.19 1.54
C ILE A 148 -16.84 -6.30 1.77
N ASP A 149 -17.90 -6.27 1.01
CA ASP A 149 -18.86 -7.36 0.94
C ASP A 149 -18.24 -8.51 0.14
N LYS A 150 -18.06 -9.66 0.79
CA LYS A 150 -17.41 -10.84 0.20
C LYS A 150 -18.20 -11.43 -0.98
N SER A 151 -19.51 -11.22 -1.02
CA SER A 151 -20.38 -11.77 -2.08
C SER A 151 -20.32 -10.92 -3.36
N THR A 152 -20.20 -9.61 -3.22
CA THR A 152 -20.23 -8.68 -4.36
C THR A 152 -18.87 -8.07 -4.71
N GLY A 153 -17.85 -8.23 -3.86
CA GLY A 153 -16.54 -7.57 -3.99
C GLY A 153 -16.58 -6.05 -3.86
N LYS A 154 -17.75 -5.47 -3.51
CA LYS A 154 -17.94 -4.01 -3.39
C LYS A 154 -17.86 -3.56 -1.94
N SER A 155 -17.56 -2.28 -1.75
CA SER A 155 -17.60 -1.66 -0.42
C SER A 155 -19.01 -1.75 0.15
N LYS A 156 -19.14 -2.12 1.43
CA LYS A 156 -20.40 -2.17 2.14
C LYS A 156 -21.07 -0.80 2.20
N ARG A 157 -22.40 -0.78 2.10
CA ARG A 157 -23.17 0.46 2.24
C ARG A 157 -23.08 1.00 3.65
N ARG A 158 -22.64 2.25 3.79
CA ARG A 158 -22.52 2.93 5.08
C ARG A 158 -23.91 3.23 5.67
N PRO A 159 -24.08 3.09 7.00
CA PRO A 159 -25.30 3.51 7.66
C PRO A 159 -25.47 5.02 7.59
N ASN A 160 -26.72 5.47 7.60
CA ASN A 160 -27.04 6.89 7.67
C ASN A 160 -27.27 7.28 9.14
N PHE A 161 -26.35 8.04 9.71
CA PHE A 161 -26.46 8.57 11.08
C PHE A 161 -26.69 10.07 11.01
N SER A 162 -27.49 10.59 11.95
CA SER A 162 -27.47 12.02 12.26
C SER A 162 -26.09 12.42 12.83
N ARG A 163 -25.76 13.71 12.75
CA ARG A 163 -24.47 14.21 13.29
C ARG A 163 -24.29 13.90 14.78
N VAL A 164 -25.36 13.95 15.54
CA VAL A 164 -25.34 13.67 17.00
C VAL A 164 -25.10 12.18 17.24
N GLN A 165 -25.86 11.31 16.58
CA GLN A 165 -25.69 9.86 16.68
C GLN A 165 -24.27 9.43 16.28
N PHE A 166 -23.75 9.95 15.17
CA PHE A 166 -22.40 9.66 14.71
C PHE A 166 -21.34 10.04 15.76
N ARG A 167 -21.42 11.26 16.32
CA ARG A 167 -20.48 11.72 17.34
C ARG A 167 -20.53 10.87 18.62
N ASN A 168 -21.72 10.51 19.07
CA ASN A 168 -21.89 9.65 20.23
C ASN A 168 -21.29 8.27 20.00
N LEU A 169 -21.60 7.62 18.88
CA LEU A 169 -21.05 6.32 18.51
C LEU A 169 -19.52 6.34 18.42
N VAL A 170 -18.93 7.39 17.83
CA VAL A 170 -17.48 7.56 17.80
C VAL A 170 -16.91 7.73 19.21
N SER A 171 -17.55 8.53 20.07
CA SER A 171 -17.06 8.77 21.42
C SER A 171 -17.14 7.53 22.31
N GLU A 172 -18.23 6.80 22.26
CA GLU A 172 -18.46 5.59 23.06
C GLU A 172 -17.52 4.43 22.67
N ASN A 173 -17.23 4.31 21.37
CA ASN A 173 -16.48 3.18 20.81
C ASN A 173 -15.00 3.48 20.50
N SER A 174 -14.51 4.65 20.87
CA SER A 174 -13.09 5.02 20.78
C SER A 174 -12.53 5.41 22.13
N GLU A 175 -11.21 5.29 22.27
CA GLU A 175 -10.44 5.77 23.41
C GLU A 175 -9.42 6.81 22.98
N ALA A 176 -9.12 7.75 23.88
CA ALA A 176 -8.13 8.78 23.62
C ALA A 176 -6.71 8.22 23.69
N ILE A 177 -5.83 8.78 22.89
CA ILE A 177 -4.40 8.50 22.92
C ILE A 177 -3.72 9.63 23.71
N TYR A 178 -2.82 9.26 24.61
CA TYR A 178 -2.12 10.20 25.46
C TYR A 178 -0.65 10.30 25.05
N LYS A 179 -0.06 11.47 25.24
CA LYS A 179 1.39 11.66 25.11
C LYS A 179 2.11 10.79 26.12
N THR A 180 3.23 10.23 25.69
CA THR A 180 4.06 9.41 26.58
C THR A 180 5.45 9.98 26.72
N THR A 181 6.08 9.64 27.83
CA THR A 181 7.52 9.75 28.04
C THR A 181 8.14 8.37 28.03
N ALA A 182 9.28 8.24 27.36
CA ALA A 182 10.03 7.00 27.31
C ALA A 182 11.12 7.00 28.37
N GLU A 183 11.19 5.93 29.15
CA GLU A 183 12.25 5.66 30.08
C GLU A 183 12.99 4.40 29.66
N GLN A 184 14.30 4.41 29.85
CA GLN A 184 15.10 3.22 29.56
C GLN A 184 14.61 2.04 30.39
N CYS A 185 14.30 0.93 29.75
CA CYS A 185 13.81 -0.25 30.43
C CYS A 185 14.79 -0.70 31.51
N TYR A 186 14.34 -0.75 32.74
CA TYR A 186 15.15 -1.11 33.91
C TYR A 186 15.67 -2.55 33.83
N SER A 187 14.90 -3.46 33.21
CA SER A 187 15.23 -4.88 33.11
C SER A 187 16.35 -5.17 32.11
N CYS A 188 16.26 -4.63 30.91
CA CYS A 188 17.24 -4.87 29.84
C CYS A 188 18.25 -3.71 29.65
N LYS A 189 18.09 -2.63 30.40
CA LYS A 189 18.94 -1.44 30.31
C LYS A 189 19.07 -0.91 28.88
N GLY A 190 17.94 -0.79 28.20
CA GLY A 190 17.84 -0.29 26.83
C GLY A 190 18.17 -1.28 25.72
N LYS A 191 18.61 -2.50 26.03
CA LYS A 191 19.05 -3.49 25.03
C LYS A 191 17.90 -4.18 24.29
N GLY A 192 16.68 -4.13 24.81
CA GLY A 192 15.50 -4.83 24.27
C GLY A 192 15.53 -6.35 24.44
N VAL A 193 16.67 -6.91 24.80
CA VAL A 193 16.86 -8.35 24.95
C VAL A 193 17.55 -8.67 26.29
N ILE A 194 17.21 -9.83 26.84
CA ILE A 194 17.77 -10.35 28.10
C ILE A 194 18.24 -11.80 27.92
N LYS A 195 19.21 -12.22 28.73
CA LYS A 195 19.55 -13.64 28.87
C LYS A 195 18.72 -14.21 30.02
N LYS A 196 17.83 -15.15 29.70
CA LYS A 196 17.14 -15.91 30.75
C LYS A 196 18.12 -16.84 31.46
N ILE A 197 17.90 -17.07 32.74
CA ILE A 197 18.73 -17.94 33.58
C ILE A 197 18.00 -19.29 33.69
N LYS A 198 18.74 -20.38 33.52
CA LYS A 198 18.25 -21.73 33.70
C LYS A 198 18.06 -22.04 35.20
N LYS A 199 17.38 -23.17 35.50
CA LYS A 199 17.16 -23.61 36.87
C LYS A 199 18.45 -23.92 37.63
N ASP A 200 19.54 -24.23 36.91
CA ASP A 200 20.87 -24.47 37.44
C ASP A 200 21.72 -23.21 37.69
N GLY A 201 21.13 -21.99 37.46
CA GLY A 201 21.80 -20.70 37.62
C GLY A 201 22.64 -20.27 36.41
N SER A 202 22.80 -21.10 35.37
CA SER A 202 23.55 -20.76 34.18
C SER A 202 22.70 -19.96 33.18
N PRO A 203 23.26 -18.98 32.44
CA PRO A 203 22.51 -18.24 31.42
C PRO A 203 22.25 -19.10 30.17
N TYR A 204 21.09 -18.92 29.54
CA TYR A 204 20.83 -19.50 28.23
C TYR A 204 21.81 -18.96 27.18
N LYS A 205 22.12 -19.79 26.17
CA LYS A 205 23.06 -19.42 25.10
C LYS A 205 22.53 -18.26 24.25
N ASN A 206 21.21 -18.22 24.02
CA ASN A 206 20.53 -17.22 23.18
C ASN A 206 19.88 -16.11 24.01
N TYR A 207 19.87 -14.91 23.45
CA TYR A 207 19.09 -13.80 23.99
C TYR A 207 17.61 -13.98 23.65
N THR A 208 16.74 -13.59 24.57
CA THR A 208 15.29 -13.53 24.36
C THR A 208 14.82 -12.08 24.45
N LYS A 209 13.68 -11.76 23.86
CA LYS A 209 13.07 -10.45 24.05
C LYS A 209 12.86 -10.16 25.51
N CYS A 210 13.07 -8.93 25.93
CA CYS A 210 12.79 -8.49 27.28
C CYS A 210 11.28 -8.50 27.52
N ASP A 211 10.85 -9.22 28.55
CA ASP A 211 9.41 -9.38 28.85
C ASP A 211 8.79 -8.07 29.38
N VAL A 212 9.60 -7.10 29.86
CA VAL A 212 9.12 -5.80 30.40
C VAL A 212 8.85 -4.79 29.28
N CYS A 213 9.75 -4.69 28.30
CA CYS A 213 9.63 -3.71 27.20
C CYS A 213 9.31 -4.39 25.86
N GLU A 214 9.01 -5.70 25.86
CA GLU A 214 8.66 -6.47 24.65
C GLU A 214 9.66 -6.36 23.50
N GLY A 215 10.92 -6.08 23.84
CA GLY A 215 12.03 -5.96 22.88
C GLY A 215 12.34 -4.54 22.44
N ASP A 216 11.61 -3.52 22.88
CA ASP A 216 11.79 -2.13 22.44
C ASP A 216 12.98 -1.41 23.14
N GLY A 217 13.38 -1.90 24.32
CA GLY A 217 14.43 -1.27 25.14
C GLY A 217 13.94 -0.12 26.02
N TYR A 218 12.73 0.36 25.82
CA TYR A 218 12.11 1.45 26.55
C TYR A 218 10.75 1.05 27.10
N THR A 219 10.36 1.67 28.20
CA THR A 219 9.01 1.62 28.77
C THR A 219 8.37 2.99 28.62
N TYR A 220 7.07 3.04 28.36
CA TYR A 220 6.36 4.28 28.09
C TYR A 220 5.33 4.54 29.19
N SER A 221 5.42 5.73 29.80
CA SER A 221 4.46 6.21 30.78
C SER A 221 3.61 7.35 30.22
N SER A 222 2.32 7.38 30.55
CA SER A 222 1.40 8.42 30.09
C SER A 222 1.66 9.74 30.82
N MET A 223 1.72 10.83 30.06
CA MET A 223 1.82 12.19 30.62
C MET A 223 0.45 12.78 31.03
N GLY A 224 -0.65 12.03 30.88
CA GLY A 224 -2.00 12.53 31.17
C GLY A 224 -2.52 13.58 30.17
N ARG A 225 -1.76 13.94 29.15
CA ARG A 225 -2.17 14.92 28.11
C ARG A 225 -2.56 14.18 26.83
N VAL A 226 -3.69 14.56 26.23
CA VAL A 226 -4.14 13.99 24.95
C VAL A 226 -3.11 14.30 23.88
N ALA A 227 -2.73 13.24 23.13
CA ALA A 227 -1.78 13.32 22.04
C ALA A 227 -2.47 13.71 20.72
N GLY A 228 -1.67 14.17 19.75
CA GLY A 228 -2.12 14.43 18.38
C GLY A 228 -2.88 15.74 18.20
N PHE A 229 -3.42 15.93 17.01
CA PHE A 229 -4.06 17.18 16.58
C PHE A 229 -5.55 17.29 16.94
N GLN A 230 -6.13 16.28 17.57
CA GLN A 230 -7.51 16.24 18.06
C GLN A 230 -8.57 16.62 17.01
N GLN A 231 -8.30 16.27 15.74
CA GLN A 231 -9.26 16.50 14.67
C GLN A 231 -10.53 15.68 14.87
N ARG A 232 -11.63 16.14 14.32
CA ARG A 232 -12.92 15.46 14.44
C ARG A 232 -13.34 14.87 13.10
N PRO A 233 -13.71 13.58 13.05
CA PRO A 233 -14.32 13.02 11.85
C PRO A 233 -15.66 13.70 11.59
N ARG A 234 -15.99 13.96 10.33
CA ARG A 234 -17.19 14.71 9.93
C ARG A 234 -18.37 13.80 9.67
N SER A 235 -18.08 12.62 9.15
CA SER A 235 -19.11 11.69 8.71
C SER A 235 -18.63 10.24 8.82
N VAL A 236 -19.57 9.32 8.62
CA VAL A 236 -19.28 7.88 8.55
C VAL A 236 -18.29 7.51 7.44
N TYR A 237 -18.12 8.37 6.43
CA TYR A 237 -17.17 8.15 5.34
C TYR A 237 -15.71 8.39 5.76
N ASP A 238 -15.47 9.06 6.88
CA ASP A 238 -14.14 9.24 7.47
C ASP A 238 -13.69 8.04 8.32
N ILE A 239 -14.55 7.03 8.47
CA ILE A 239 -14.26 5.82 9.24
C ILE A 239 -13.62 4.75 8.37
N ALA A 240 -12.55 4.12 8.90
CA ALA A 240 -11.87 2.95 8.36
C ALA A 240 -12.04 1.74 9.28
N GLU A 241 -11.63 0.54 8.85
CA GLU A 241 -11.77 -0.69 9.65
C GLU A 241 -11.00 -0.63 10.97
N ALA A 242 -9.82 -0.03 10.96
CA ALA A 242 -8.94 0.07 12.12
C ALA A 242 -8.92 1.48 12.76
N GLY A 243 -9.92 2.32 12.48
CA GLY A 243 -10.01 3.67 13.02
C GLY A 243 -10.55 4.68 12.02
N PHE A 244 -9.75 5.67 11.63
CA PHE A 244 -10.17 6.75 10.75
C PHE A 244 -9.40 6.71 9.44
N ARG A 245 -10.02 7.22 8.36
CA ARG A 245 -9.39 7.24 7.04
C ARG A 245 -8.27 8.28 6.98
N THR A 246 -7.18 7.85 6.36
CA THR A 246 -5.99 8.67 6.10
C THR A 246 -5.45 8.45 4.69
N ASP A 247 -6.32 8.03 3.77
CA ASP A 247 -5.96 7.92 2.36
C ASP A 247 -5.73 9.30 1.73
N ARG A 248 -5.05 9.32 0.59
CA ARG A 248 -4.65 10.55 -0.11
C ARG A 248 -5.81 11.52 -0.34
N ILE A 249 -7.00 11.01 -0.67
CA ILE A 249 -8.19 11.83 -0.92
C ILE A 249 -8.63 12.51 0.37
N THR A 250 -8.66 11.74 1.47
CA THR A 250 -9.03 12.26 2.80
C THR A 250 -8.01 13.28 3.29
N LEU A 251 -6.70 12.99 3.16
CA LEU A 251 -5.65 13.93 3.56
C LEU A 251 -5.70 15.23 2.75
N ASN A 252 -5.95 15.17 1.45
CA ASN A 252 -6.09 16.38 0.63
C ASN A 252 -7.32 17.22 1.01
N LYS A 253 -8.45 16.59 1.38
CA LYS A 253 -9.62 17.30 1.92
C LYS A 253 -9.30 18.00 3.24
N ILE A 254 -8.61 17.29 4.12
CA ILE A 254 -8.17 17.85 5.41
C ILE A 254 -7.20 19.01 5.18
N ALA A 255 -6.26 18.88 4.25
CA ALA A 255 -5.27 19.92 3.93
C ALA A 255 -5.92 21.24 3.49
N GLY A 256 -7.03 21.18 2.75
CA GLY A 256 -7.77 22.37 2.29
C GLY A 256 -8.39 23.19 3.41
N GLU A 257 -8.59 22.60 4.60
CA GLU A 257 -9.25 23.23 5.74
C GLU A 257 -8.37 23.31 7.00
N ALA A 258 -7.18 22.70 6.93
CA ALA A 258 -6.23 22.71 8.03
C ALA A 258 -5.58 24.09 8.16
N GLU A 259 -5.29 24.49 9.41
CA GLU A 259 -4.61 25.73 9.74
C GLU A 259 -3.43 25.48 10.68
N GLY A 260 -2.55 26.46 10.79
CA GLY A 260 -1.45 26.48 11.75
C GLY A 260 -0.49 25.29 11.59
N GLU A 261 -0.08 24.71 12.71
CA GLU A 261 0.87 23.58 12.75
C GLU A 261 0.29 22.31 12.13
N PHE A 262 -1.02 22.10 12.26
CA PHE A 262 -1.70 20.96 11.64
C PHE A 262 -1.62 21.02 10.10
N LYS A 263 -1.81 22.21 9.51
CA LYS A 263 -1.62 22.40 8.07
C LYS A 263 -0.18 22.09 7.66
N GLN A 264 0.80 22.61 8.40
CA GLN A 264 2.21 22.34 8.12
C GLN A 264 2.55 20.84 8.15
N PHE A 265 1.94 20.10 9.07
CA PHE A 265 2.09 18.64 9.14
C PHE A 265 1.46 17.93 7.94
N ILE A 266 0.19 18.27 7.61
CA ILE A 266 -0.52 17.62 6.50
C ILE A 266 0.16 17.92 5.16
N ASP A 267 0.55 19.17 4.89
CA ASP A 267 1.28 19.53 3.68
C ASP A 267 2.62 18.76 3.59
N ALA A 268 3.34 18.66 4.72
CA ALA A 268 4.60 17.93 4.79
C ALA A 268 4.43 16.42 4.54
N ILE A 269 3.43 15.76 5.15
CA ILE A 269 3.23 14.32 4.97
C ILE A 269 2.77 13.97 3.54
N VAL A 270 1.87 14.78 2.96
CA VAL A 270 1.42 14.59 1.58
C VAL A 270 2.59 14.74 0.60
N ARG A 271 3.43 15.77 0.80
CA ARG A 271 4.61 15.99 -0.04
C ARG A 271 5.67 14.92 0.17
N HIS A 272 5.93 14.51 1.42
CA HIS A 272 6.85 13.44 1.76
C HIS A 272 6.47 12.12 1.04
N ASN A 273 5.19 11.73 1.08
CA ASN A 273 4.72 10.53 0.41
C ASN A 273 4.83 10.62 -1.12
N ALA A 274 4.64 11.81 -1.70
CA ALA A 274 4.85 12.03 -3.12
C ALA A 274 6.33 11.89 -3.50
N VAL A 275 7.23 12.51 -2.73
CA VAL A 275 8.69 12.41 -2.95
C VAL A 275 9.19 10.98 -2.76
N ASP A 276 8.67 10.26 -1.75
CA ASP A 276 8.97 8.84 -1.56
C ASP A 276 8.61 8.00 -2.79
N THR A 277 7.43 8.24 -3.36
CA THR A 277 6.98 7.58 -4.59
C THR A 277 7.90 7.95 -5.77
N TYR A 278 8.30 9.21 -5.90
CA TYR A 278 9.20 9.65 -6.96
C TYR A 278 10.57 8.96 -6.87
N LEU A 279 11.13 8.87 -5.68
CA LEU A 279 12.42 8.20 -5.46
C LEU A 279 12.33 6.69 -5.70
N ASN A 280 11.41 6.01 -5.01
CA ASN A 280 11.39 4.54 -4.97
C ASN A 280 10.72 3.90 -6.19
N THR A 281 9.78 4.60 -6.84
CA THR A 281 9.08 4.06 -8.00
C THR A 281 9.65 4.58 -9.32
N PHE A 282 9.79 5.89 -9.44
CA PHE A 282 10.20 6.48 -10.72
C PHE A 282 11.71 6.52 -10.88
N VAL A 283 12.46 7.09 -9.92
CA VAL A 283 13.92 7.22 -10.05
C VAL A 283 14.60 5.85 -10.05
N GLU A 284 14.29 5.01 -9.07
CA GLU A 284 14.81 3.64 -8.99
C GLU A 284 14.35 2.80 -10.19
N GLY A 285 13.08 2.91 -10.59
CA GLY A 285 12.54 2.22 -11.75
C GLY A 285 13.26 2.62 -13.04
N LEU A 286 13.42 3.91 -13.29
CA LEU A 286 14.16 4.41 -14.47
C LEU A 286 15.61 3.93 -14.48
N LYS A 287 16.31 3.97 -13.34
CA LYS A 287 17.68 3.46 -13.25
C LYS A 287 17.80 1.95 -13.52
N ASN A 288 16.88 1.17 -12.96
CA ASN A 288 16.94 -0.28 -13.06
C ASN A 288 16.55 -0.81 -14.44
N PHE A 289 15.70 -0.09 -15.17
CA PHE A 289 15.22 -0.51 -16.48
C PHE A 289 15.91 0.19 -17.66
N THR A 290 16.75 1.19 -17.41
CA THR A 290 17.58 1.84 -18.43
C THR A 290 18.82 0.99 -18.71
N ASN A 291 19.09 0.71 -19.98
CA ASN A 291 20.27 -0.04 -20.41
C ASN A 291 21.54 0.83 -20.37
N GLU A 292 22.70 0.22 -20.62
CA GLU A 292 24.01 0.90 -20.61
C GLU A 292 24.10 2.09 -21.61
N LYS A 293 23.28 2.06 -22.67
CA LYS A 293 23.21 3.12 -23.68
C LYS A 293 22.25 4.26 -23.32
N GLY A 294 21.63 4.21 -22.13
CA GLY A 294 20.68 5.20 -21.68
C GLY A 294 19.25 5.02 -22.21
N PHE A 295 18.91 3.86 -22.79
CA PHE A 295 17.57 3.60 -23.30
C PHE A 295 16.77 2.72 -22.36
N LEU A 296 15.52 3.14 -22.10
CA LEU A 296 14.49 2.37 -21.41
C LEU A 296 13.57 1.76 -22.45
N HIS A 297 13.45 0.42 -22.41
CA HIS A 297 12.52 -0.33 -23.24
C HIS A 297 11.36 -0.80 -22.35
N PRO A 298 10.14 -0.23 -22.49
CA PRO A 298 8.97 -0.74 -21.77
C PRO A 298 8.67 -2.17 -22.22
N LYS A 299 8.16 -2.98 -21.28
CA LYS A 299 7.74 -4.36 -21.54
C LYS A 299 6.23 -4.44 -21.55
#